data_fde8b4a026a1f65afd889404842d48c9
#
_entry.id   fde8b4a026a1f65afd889404842d48c9
#
_cell.length_a   1.000
_cell.length_b   1.000
_cell.length_c   1.000
_cell.angle_alpha   90.00
_cell.angle_beta   90.00
_cell.angle_gamma   90.00
#
_symmetry.space_group_name_H-M   'P 1'
#
loop_
_entity.id
_entity.type
_entity.pdbx_description
1 polymer ?
#
loop_
_entity_poly.entity_id
_entity_poly.type
_entity_poly.pdbx_seq_one_letter_code
_entity_poly.pdbx_strand_id
1 'polypeptide(L)'
;MTVSNLPDALLLVAFGGPEGPVDVEPFLQNVTAGRDVPADRLAEVAQRYLSRGGKSPGNDRMRALLAAVQTELRSRDLVVPVVWGNRNWHPFIEETVEELERQGHQRVMAWFSSPYRSYSTCRQYLEQISAATEGCSVSVERLRPYFDHPGCIEPAADRLREALLTLPADLRDETCLLFSAHSLPLASADTCAYVDEINEAARLIAERVSPQGQHRWEVVWQSRSGSPHVPWLVPDVGDRIDELAGLGVQAVAVSPVGFPVGNFEVEWDLDVEAAQRAAAHGMSFARADTIDQDPRFAAMIVDLLVEHCTSGATPAALGNLGVAPAACPSHCCPPPP
;
A
#
# COMPACT_ATOMS: atom_id res chain seq x y z
N MET A 1 23.39 11.68 16.94
CA MET A 1 23.25 10.27 17.45
C MET A 1 24.03 9.39 16.49
N THR A 2 24.90 8.52 17.00
CA THR A 2 25.67 7.60 16.15
C THR A 2 24.77 6.43 15.80
N VAL A 3 24.45 6.25 14.52
CA VAL A 3 23.74 5.05 14.05
C VAL A 3 24.73 3.89 14.25
N SER A 4 24.42 3.04 15.19
CA SER A 4 25.24 1.86 15.48
C SER A 4 24.50 0.63 14.95
N ASN A 5 25.25 -0.24 14.27
CA ASN A 5 24.69 -1.52 13.89
C ASN A 5 23.71 -1.51 12.69
N LEU A 6 24.10 -0.82 11.59
CA LEU A 6 23.34 -0.89 10.32
C LEU A 6 23.24 -2.36 9.83
N PRO A 7 22.15 -2.74 9.13
CA PRO A 7 22.04 -4.04 8.50
C PRO A 7 22.98 -4.15 7.29
N ASP A 8 23.21 -5.39 6.86
CA ASP A 8 23.99 -5.67 5.66
C ASP A 8 23.26 -5.28 4.38
N ALA A 9 21.91 -5.29 4.41
CA ALA A 9 21.06 -4.84 3.31
C ALA A 9 19.67 -4.39 3.79
N LEU A 10 19.00 -3.57 2.98
CA LEU A 10 17.59 -3.21 3.09
C LEU A 10 16.81 -3.87 1.96
N LEU A 11 15.85 -4.73 2.30
CA LEU A 11 14.94 -5.42 1.38
C LEU A 11 13.61 -4.65 1.31
N LEU A 12 13.29 -4.09 0.14
CA LEU A 12 11.97 -3.57 -0.15
C LEU A 12 11.06 -4.71 -0.59
N VAL A 13 9.96 -4.92 0.11
CA VAL A 13 9.02 -6.02 -0.16
C VAL A 13 7.72 -5.48 -0.71
N ALA A 14 7.29 -6.02 -1.86
CA ALA A 14 6.08 -5.59 -2.54
C ALA A 14 5.24 -6.76 -3.06
N PHE A 15 4.08 -6.44 -3.60
CA PHE A 15 3.14 -7.44 -4.13
C PHE A 15 3.62 -8.04 -5.45
N GLY A 16 4.23 -7.22 -6.31
CA GLY A 16 4.58 -7.57 -7.68
C GLY A 16 3.44 -7.38 -8.66
N GLY A 17 3.76 -7.47 -9.95
CA GLY A 17 2.79 -7.36 -11.02
C GLY A 17 3.38 -7.79 -12.37
N PRO A 18 2.54 -8.12 -13.36
CA PRO A 18 2.99 -8.51 -14.69
C PRO A 18 3.68 -7.33 -15.40
N GLU A 19 4.71 -7.60 -16.18
CA GLU A 19 5.46 -6.60 -16.96
C GLU A 19 5.07 -6.58 -18.44
N GLY A 20 4.19 -7.49 -18.84
CA GLY A 20 3.68 -7.57 -20.20
C GLY A 20 2.54 -8.58 -20.35
N PRO A 21 1.91 -8.65 -21.54
CA PRO A 21 0.74 -9.50 -21.76
C PRO A 21 0.97 -10.98 -21.46
N VAL A 22 2.19 -11.48 -21.72
CA VAL A 22 2.54 -12.90 -21.50
C VAL A 22 2.64 -13.27 -20.02
N ASP A 23 2.83 -12.28 -19.16
CA ASP A 23 3.01 -12.47 -17.71
C ASP A 23 1.67 -12.49 -16.98
N VAL A 24 0.58 -12.01 -17.60
CA VAL A 24 -0.69 -11.79 -16.91
C VAL A 24 -1.25 -13.10 -16.34
N GLU A 25 -1.34 -14.14 -17.15
CA GLU A 25 -1.90 -15.42 -16.70
C GLU A 25 -1.03 -16.10 -15.63
N PRO A 26 0.31 -16.26 -15.79
CA PRO A 26 1.17 -16.81 -14.74
C PRO A 26 1.13 -15.99 -13.44
N PHE A 27 1.11 -14.66 -13.54
CA PHE A 27 0.97 -13.78 -12.37
C PHE A 27 -0.34 -14.04 -11.62
N LEU A 28 -1.47 -14.12 -12.31
CA LEU A 28 -2.77 -14.39 -11.69
C LEU A 28 -2.82 -15.79 -11.06
N GLN A 29 -2.17 -16.79 -11.65
CA GLN A 29 -2.01 -18.11 -11.05
C GLN A 29 -1.24 -18.04 -9.72
N ASN A 30 -0.16 -17.25 -9.65
CA ASN A 30 0.59 -17.05 -8.41
C ASN A 30 -0.26 -16.34 -7.34
N VAL A 31 -0.96 -15.27 -7.71
CA VAL A 31 -1.81 -14.49 -6.78
C VAL A 31 -2.92 -15.35 -6.18
N THR A 32 -3.46 -16.28 -6.95
CA THR A 32 -4.59 -17.12 -6.56
C THR A 32 -4.19 -18.53 -6.09
N ALA A 33 -2.90 -18.83 -6.02
CA ALA A 33 -2.40 -20.12 -5.56
C ALA A 33 -2.98 -20.48 -4.18
N GLY A 34 -3.53 -21.69 -4.08
CA GLY A 34 -4.18 -22.19 -2.87
C GLY A 34 -5.58 -21.62 -2.58
N ARG A 35 -6.16 -20.85 -3.51
CA ARG A 35 -7.52 -20.30 -3.41
C ARG A 35 -8.42 -20.90 -4.50
N ASP A 36 -9.65 -21.17 -4.17
CA ASP A 36 -10.66 -21.62 -5.15
C ASP A 36 -11.29 -20.39 -5.82
N VAL A 37 -10.64 -19.90 -6.90
CA VAL A 37 -11.13 -18.78 -7.70
C VAL A 37 -11.71 -19.32 -9.01
N PRO A 38 -12.98 -19.01 -9.35
CA PRO A 38 -13.59 -19.45 -10.58
C PRO A 38 -12.81 -19.01 -11.84
N ALA A 39 -12.70 -19.89 -12.84
CA ALA A 39 -11.91 -19.61 -14.04
C ALA A 39 -12.43 -18.42 -14.87
N ASP A 40 -13.75 -18.21 -14.89
CA ASP A 40 -14.40 -17.07 -15.53
C ASP A 40 -14.00 -15.75 -14.87
N ARG A 41 -13.88 -15.74 -13.53
CA ARG A 41 -13.40 -14.57 -12.80
C ARG A 41 -11.93 -14.28 -13.09
N LEU A 42 -11.08 -15.30 -13.16
CA LEU A 42 -9.67 -15.13 -13.56
C LEU A 42 -9.55 -14.58 -14.98
N ALA A 43 -10.36 -15.10 -15.91
CA ALA A 43 -10.39 -14.61 -17.28
C ALA A 43 -10.83 -13.13 -17.37
N GLU A 44 -11.83 -12.74 -16.58
CA GLU A 44 -12.27 -11.34 -16.48
C GLU A 44 -11.12 -10.43 -16.02
N VAL A 45 -10.44 -10.79 -14.93
CA VAL A 45 -9.31 -10.01 -14.40
C VAL A 45 -8.16 -9.97 -15.42
N ALA A 46 -7.86 -11.10 -16.09
CA ALA A 46 -6.85 -11.13 -17.16
C ALA A 46 -7.19 -10.15 -18.28
N GLN A 47 -8.46 -10.08 -18.71
CA GLN A 47 -8.91 -9.13 -19.73
C GLN A 47 -8.74 -7.67 -19.29
N ARG A 48 -8.96 -7.36 -18.01
CA ARG A 48 -8.70 -6.01 -17.46
C ARG A 48 -7.23 -5.62 -17.66
N TYR A 49 -6.28 -6.50 -17.26
CA TYR A 49 -4.85 -6.28 -17.50
C TYR A 49 -4.52 -6.13 -18.99
N LEU A 50 -5.00 -7.05 -19.83
CA LEU A 50 -4.73 -7.05 -21.27
C LEU A 50 -5.28 -5.81 -21.97
N SER A 51 -6.45 -5.29 -21.56
CA SER A 51 -7.03 -4.05 -22.10
C SER A 51 -6.17 -2.81 -21.85
N ARG A 52 -5.23 -2.89 -20.89
CA ARG A 52 -4.27 -1.83 -20.55
C ARG A 52 -2.83 -2.21 -20.91
N GLY A 53 -2.65 -3.13 -21.87
CA GLY A 53 -1.35 -3.55 -22.35
C GLY A 53 -0.67 -4.65 -21.54
N GLY A 54 -1.37 -5.26 -20.58
CA GLY A 54 -0.89 -6.40 -19.78
C GLY A 54 0.21 -6.07 -18.76
N LYS A 55 0.48 -4.79 -18.49
CA LYS A 55 1.53 -4.34 -17.57
C LYS A 55 0.92 -3.67 -16.34
N SER A 56 1.41 -4.04 -15.15
CA SER A 56 1.16 -3.28 -13.92
C SER A 56 2.22 -2.18 -13.75
N PRO A 57 1.88 -0.97 -13.34
CA PRO A 57 2.88 0.06 -13.05
C PRO A 57 3.71 -0.25 -11.80
N GLY A 58 3.27 -1.17 -10.94
CA GLY A 58 3.86 -1.43 -9.63
C GLY A 58 5.35 -1.73 -9.65
N ASN A 59 5.82 -2.57 -10.59
CA ASN A 59 7.23 -2.92 -10.67
C ASN A 59 8.11 -1.72 -11.08
N ASP A 60 7.66 -0.88 -12.03
CA ASP A 60 8.39 0.33 -12.41
C ASP A 60 8.44 1.34 -11.25
N ARG A 61 7.33 1.47 -10.52
CA ARG A 61 7.24 2.31 -9.33
C ARG A 61 8.19 1.82 -8.23
N MET A 62 8.29 0.51 -8.01
CA MET A 62 9.23 -0.07 -7.04
C MET A 62 10.69 0.15 -7.46
N ARG A 63 11.03 0.06 -8.75
CA ARG A 63 12.38 0.39 -9.25
C ARG A 63 12.73 1.85 -9.00
N ALA A 64 11.80 2.77 -9.25
CA ALA A 64 11.98 4.18 -8.98
C ALA A 64 12.15 4.47 -7.47
N LEU A 65 11.31 3.86 -6.62
CA LEU A 65 11.40 3.97 -5.18
C LEU A 65 12.74 3.42 -4.64
N LEU A 66 13.19 2.28 -5.14
CA LEU A 66 14.50 1.71 -4.79
C LEU A 66 15.63 2.70 -5.09
N ALA A 67 15.63 3.30 -6.29
CA ALA A 67 16.63 4.29 -6.67
C ALA A 67 16.57 5.56 -5.78
N ALA A 68 15.37 5.99 -5.40
CA ALA A 68 15.17 7.12 -4.50
C ALA A 68 15.71 6.82 -3.08
N VAL A 69 15.41 5.64 -2.53
CA VAL A 69 15.91 5.19 -1.22
C VAL A 69 17.43 5.07 -1.23
N GLN A 70 18.03 4.52 -2.29
CA GLN A 70 19.49 4.46 -2.45
C GLN A 70 20.13 5.86 -2.48
N THR A 71 19.45 6.81 -3.13
CA THR A 71 19.90 8.21 -3.18
C THR A 71 19.82 8.87 -1.82
N GLU A 72 18.76 8.62 -1.09
CA GLU A 72 18.56 9.16 0.27
C GLU A 72 19.59 8.58 1.26
N LEU A 73 19.87 7.26 1.21
CA LEU A 73 20.92 6.65 2.02
C LEU A 73 22.30 7.30 1.75
N ARG A 74 22.65 7.49 0.46
CA ARG A 74 23.90 8.15 0.09
C ARG A 74 23.96 9.59 0.58
N SER A 75 22.86 10.34 0.54
CA SER A 75 22.82 11.73 1.01
C SER A 75 23.06 11.86 2.52
N ARG A 76 22.83 10.77 3.26
CA ARG A 76 23.06 10.66 4.72
C ARG A 76 24.35 9.93 5.09
N ASP A 77 25.24 9.65 4.13
CA ASP A 77 26.48 8.88 4.32
C ASP A 77 26.23 7.48 4.92
N LEU A 78 25.06 6.86 4.63
CA LEU A 78 24.70 5.51 5.05
C LEU A 78 25.00 4.52 3.92
N VAL A 79 25.87 3.54 4.21
CA VAL A 79 26.29 2.52 3.23
C VAL A 79 25.49 1.24 3.51
N VAL A 80 24.29 1.16 2.94
CA VAL A 80 23.41 -0.01 3.02
C VAL A 80 22.89 -0.29 1.60
N PRO A 81 23.23 -1.44 0.99
CA PRO A 81 22.65 -1.84 -0.28
C PRO A 81 21.15 -2.03 -0.15
N VAL A 82 20.40 -1.59 -1.18
CA VAL A 82 18.95 -1.74 -1.25
C VAL A 82 18.62 -2.75 -2.34
N VAL A 83 17.86 -3.76 -1.99
CA VAL A 83 17.33 -4.79 -2.90
C VAL A 83 15.81 -4.79 -2.85
N TRP A 84 15.17 -5.45 -3.80
CA TRP A 84 13.72 -5.52 -3.91
C TRP A 84 13.29 -6.94 -4.23
N GLY A 85 12.25 -7.42 -3.54
CA GLY A 85 11.61 -8.69 -3.77
C GLY A 85 10.11 -8.60 -3.73
N ASN A 86 9.44 -9.32 -4.63
CA ASN A 86 7.99 -9.39 -4.74
C ASN A 86 7.46 -10.72 -4.22
N ARG A 87 6.22 -10.67 -3.77
CA ARG A 87 5.51 -11.86 -3.35
C ARG A 87 5.00 -12.72 -4.51
N ASN A 88 4.47 -12.10 -5.57
CA ASN A 88 3.71 -12.82 -6.60
C ASN A 88 4.33 -12.75 -8.00
N TRP A 89 5.41 -12.03 -8.19
CA TRP A 89 6.12 -11.91 -9.47
C TRP A 89 7.60 -11.60 -9.29
N HIS A 90 8.37 -11.74 -10.35
CA HIS A 90 9.81 -11.44 -10.35
C HIS A 90 10.13 -9.96 -10.05
N PRO A 91 11.27 -9.75 -9.34
CA PRO A 91 12.05 -10.74 -8.63
C PRO A 91 11.26 -11.26 -7.42
N PHE A 92 11.21 -12.57 -7.23
CA PHE A 92 10.55 -13.14 -6.05
C PHE A 92 11.37 -12.88 -4.77
N ILE A 93 10.68 -12.89 -3.61
CA ILE A 93 11.35 -12.76 -2.30
C ILE A 93 12.41 -13.85 -2.14
N GLU A 94 12.08 -15.09 -2.54
CA GLU A 94 12.97 -16.25 -2.47
C GLU A 94 14.24 -16.02 -3.29
N GLU A 95 14.11 -15.60 -4.55
CA GLU A 95 15.23 -15.29 -5.45
C GLU A 95 16.13 -14.18 -4.86
N THR A 96 15.50 -13.18 -4.23
CA THR A 96 16.22 -12.06 -3.62
C THR A 96 16.99 -12.49 -2.36
N VAL A 97 16.40 -13.36 -1.54
CA VAL A 97 17.06 -13.91 -0.34
C VAL A 97 18.22 -14.82 -0.71
N GLU A 98 18.07 -15.69 -1.71
CA GLU A 98 19.15 -16.52 -2.25
C GLU A 98 20.33 -15.67 -2.77
N GLU A 99 20.05 -14.59 -3.46
CA GLU A 99 21.07 -13.66 -3.95
C GLU A 99 21.81 -12.94 -2.80
N LEU A 100 21.06 -12.51 -1.76
CA LEU A 100 21.63 -11.89 -0.57
C LEU A 100 22.57 -12.86 0.17
N GLU A 101 22.17 -14.13 0.31
CA GLU A 101 23.01 -15.16 0.91
C GLU A 101 24.27 -15.41 0.09
N ARG A 102 24.15 -15.51 -1.23
CA ARG A 102 25.28 -15.70 -2.15
C ARG A 102 26.29 -14.54 -2.08
N GLN A 103 25.82 -13.34 -1.78
CA GLN A 103 26.65 -12.14 -1.57
C GLN A 103 27.24 -12.07 -0.15
N GLY A 104 26.87 -12.98 0.75
CA GLY A 104 27.38 -13.06 2.12
C GLY A 104 26.70 -12.11 3.11
N HIS A 105 25.55 -11.57 2.77
CA HIS A 105 24.73 -10.78 3.70
C HIS A 105 24.09 -11.69 4.74
N GLN A 106 24.05 -11.26 6.00
CA GLN A 106 23.52 -12.05 7.10
C GLN A 106 22.34 -11.37 7.81
N ARG A 107 22.41 -10.05 7.99
CA ARG A 107 21.40 -9.28 8.69
C ARG A 107 20.69 -8.30 7.75
N VAL A 108 19.46 -8.59 7.41
CA VAL A 108 18.66 -7.82 6.45
C VAL A 108 17.47 -7.18 7.15
N MET A 109 17.22 -5.91 6.89
CA MET A 109 15.98 -5.24 7.30
C MET A 109 15.00 -5.24 6.14
N ALA A 110 13.74 -5.59 6.40
CA ALA A 110 12.67 -5.58 5.40
C ALA A 110 11.71 -4.42 5.65
N TRP A 111 11.47 -3.61 4.63
CA TRP A 111 10.38 -2.66 4.56
C TRP A 111 9.27 -3.21 3.67
N PHE A 112 8.02 -3.12 4.11
CA PHE A 112 6.85 -3.60 3.36
C PHE A 112 6.14 -2.43 2.69
N SER A 113 5.73 -2.61 1.43
CA SER A 113 5.03 -1.57 0.66
C SER A 113 3.66 -1.19 1.22
N SER A 114 3.06 -2.03 2.07
CA SER A 114 1.85 -1.68 2.81
C SER A 114 2.17 -1.17 4.22
N PRO A 115 1.63 -0.01 4.62
CA PRO A 115 1.82 0.53 5.97
C PRO A 115 0.93 -0.10 7.04
N TYR A 116 -0.05 -0.92 6.66
CA TYR A 116 -1.13 -1.40 7.53
C TYR A 116 -0.97 -2.87 7.92
N ARG A 117 -1.54 -3.23 9.07
CA ARG A 117 -1.43 -4.57 9.64
C ARG A 117 -2.67 -5.42 9.32
N SER A 118 -2.50 -6.44 8.48
CA SER A 118 -3.48 -7.51 8.26
C SER A 118 -2.75 -8.80 7.89
N TYR A 119 -3.49 -9.89 7.72
CA TYR A 119 -2.90 -11.12 7.20
C TYR A 119 -2.25 -10.89 5.84
N SER A 120 -2.99 -10.33 4.89
CA SER A 120 -2.54 -10.17 3.50
C SER A 120 -1.49 -9.09 3.29
N THR A 121 -1.46 -8.05 4.12
CA THR A 121 -0.54 -6.90 3.96
C THR A 121 0.76 -7.03 4.75
N CYS A 122 0.81 -7.92 5.74
CA CYS A 122 1.90 -8.00 6.69
C CYS A 122 2.26 -9.46 7.01
N ARG A 123 1.31 -10.26 7.57
CA ARG A 123 1.60 -11.60 8.08
C ARG A 123 2.05 -12.55 6.97
N GLN A 124 1.38 -12.55 5.86
CA GLN A 124 1.68 -13.42 4.73
C GLN A 124 3.05 -13.14 4.10
N TYR A 125 3.52 -11.89 4.12
CA TYR A 125 4.88 -11.54 3.73
C TYR A 125 5.93 -12.08 4.72
N LEU A 126 5.64 -11.99 6.02
CA LEU A 126 6.52 -12.56 7.04
C LEU A 126 6.63 -14.08 6.93
N GLU A 127 5.54 -14.77 6.63
CA GLU A 127 5.52 -16.22 6.42
C GLU A 127 6.37 -16.62 5.20
N GLN A 128 6.25 -15.87 4.10
CA GLN A 128 7.04 -16.12 2.90
C GLN A 128 8.53 -15.82 3.11
N ILE A 129 8.88 -14.72 3.80
CA ILE A 129 10.26 -14.43 4.18
C ILE A 129 10.80 -15.53 5.09
N SER A 130 10.01 -15.99 6.07
CA SER A 130 10.42 -17.09 6.96
C SER A 130 10.71 -18.37 6.18
N ALA A 131 9.87 -18.72 5.20
CA ALA A 131 10.10 -19.87 4.34
C ALA A 131 11.34 -19.68 3.45
N ALA A 132 11.54 -18.50 2.88
CA ALA A 132 12.71 -18.19 2.04
C ALA A 132 14.03 -18.20 2.82
N THR A 133 13.99 -17.95 4.14
CA THR A 133 15.19 -17.96 5.00
C THR A 133 15.42 -19.28 5.72
N GLU A 134 14.55 -20.26 5.54
CA GLU A 134 14.72 -21.59 6.17
C GLU A 134 15.98 -22.30 5.64
N GLY A 135 16.90 -22.58 6.56
CA GLY A 135 18.20 -23.21 6.21
C GLY A 135 19.25 -22.25 5.66
N CYS A 136 18.94 -20.97 5.51
CA CYS A 136 19.87 -19.93 5.07
C CYS A 136 20.63 -19.29 6.26
N SER A 137 21.77 -18.65 5.95
CA SER A 137 22.52 -17.83 6.92
C SER A 137 21.94 -16.40 7.07
N VAL A 138 20.96 -16.03 6.22
CA VAL A 138 20.31 -14.72 6.21
C VAL A 138 19.22 -14.66 7.27
N SER A 139 19.24 -13.65 8.12
CA SER A 139 18.15 -13.28 9.00
C SER A 139 17.47 -12.00 8.50
N VAL A 140 16.14 -12.00 8.46
CA VAL A 140 15.37 -10.84 8.01
C VAL A 140 14.48 -10.34 9.15
N GLU A 141 14.65 -9.09 9.54
CA GLU A 141 13.80 -8.40 10.49
C GLU A 141 12.98 -7.33 9.77
N ARG A 142 11.74 -7.08 10.22
CA ARG A 142 10.86 -6.09 9.61
C ARG A 142 11.01 -4.73 10.27
N LEU A 143 11.04 -3.66 9.48
CA LEU A 143 10.78 -2.30 9.95
C LEU A 143 9.32 -2.17 10.41
N ARG A 144 9.04 -1.30 11.38
CA ARG A 144 7.66 -1.12 11.87
C ARG A 144 6.72 -0.61 10.78
N PRO A 145 5.40 -0.86 10.91
CA PRO A 145 4.37 -0.17 10.11
C PRO A 145 4.45 1.34 10.27
N TYR A 146 4.06 2.07 9.22
CA TYR A 146 4.30 3.51 9.09
C TYR A 146 3.05 4.31 8.69
N PHE A 147 1.86 3.76 8.93
CA PHE A 147 0.58 4.35 8.51
C PHE A 147 0.37 5.78 9.01
N ASP A 148 0.98 6.16 10.13
CA ASP A 148 0.88 7.47 10.76
C ASP A 148 2.20 8.27 10.74
N HIS A 149 3.19 7.81 9.97
CA HIS A 149 4.46 8.51 9.85
C HIS A 149 4.29 9.81 9.06
N PRO A 150 4.92 10.95 9.45
CA PRO A 150 4.84 12.20 8.71
C PRO A 150 5.17 12.06 7.22
N GLY A 151 6.21 11.28 6.87
CA GLY A 151 6.61 11.02 5.49
C GLY A 151 5.62 10.16 4.68
N CYS A 152 4.56 9.65 5.30
CA CYS A 152 3.42 9.03 4.64
C CYS A 152 2.23 10.00 4.56
N ILE A 153 1.89 10.65 5.66
CA ILE A 153 0.70 11.49 5.80
C ILE A 153 0.82 12.82 5.05
N GLU A 154 1.95 13.52 5.16
CA GLU A 154 2.11 14.83 4.53
C GLU A 154 2.10 14.74 2.99
N PRO A 155 2.85 13.81 2.34
CA PRO A 155 2.73 13.62 0.90
C PRO A 155 1.30 13.28 0.45
N ALA A 156 0.59 12.40 1.18
CA ALA A 156 -0.77 12.02 0.84
C ALA A 156 -1.74 13.22 0.92
N ALA A 157 -1.57 14.09 1.91
CA ALA A 157 -2.35 15.32 2.03
C ALA A 157 -2.07 16.27 0.86
N ASP A 158 -0.80 16.41 0.45
CA ASP A 158 -0.44 17.27 -0.69
C ASP A 158 -1.01 16.72 -1.99
N ARG A 159 -0.92 15.41 -2.25
CA ARG A 159 -1.55 14.77 -3.44
C ARG A 159 -3.06 14.97 -3.47
N LEU A 160 -3.72 14.91 -2.31
CA LEU A 160 -5.17 15.15 -2.25
C LEU A 160 -5.51 16.63 -2.48
N ARG A 161 -4.71 17.58 -1.99
CA ARG A 161 -4.87 19.01 -2.33
C ARG A 161 -4.67 19.27 -3.83
N GLU A 162 -3.65 18.67 -4.44
CA GLU A 162 -3.42 18.74 -5.88
C GLU A 162 -4.62 18.21 -6.68
N ALA A 163 -5.19 17.07 -6.26
CA ALA A 163 -6.38 16.51 -6.88
C ALA A 163 -7.60 17.45 -6.75
N LEU A 164 -7.84 18.05 -5.58
CA LEU A 164 -8.91 19.02 -5.38
C LEU A 164 -8.78 20.23 -6.32
N LEU A 165 -7.56 20.67 -6.62
CA LEU A 165 -7.34 21.78 -7.54
C LEU A 165 -7.73 21.47 -9.00
N THR A 166 -7.87 20.20 -9.38
CA THR A 166 -8.35 19.79 -10.71
C THR A 166 -9.87 19.91 -10.86
N LEU A 167 -10.61 19.97 -9.75
CA LEU A 167 -12.06 20.14 -9.75
C LEU A 167 -12.48 21.58 -10.05
N PRO A 168 -13.73 21.80 -10.55
CA PRO A 168 -14.31 23.14 -10.67
C PRO A 168 -14.19 23.93 -9.38
N ALA A 169 -13.82 25.21 -9.46
CA ALA A 169 -13.47 26.04 -8.31
C ALA A 169 -14.64 26.20 -7.32
N ASP A 170 -15.86 26.23 -7.82
CA ASP A 170 -17.10 26.36 -7.07
C ASP A 170 -17.52 25.09 -6.33
N LEU A 171 -16.94 23.93 -6.69
CA LEU A 171 -17.24 22.64 -6.05
C LEU A 171 -16.18 22.20 -5.04
N ARG A 172 -15.00 22.84 -5.02
CA ARG A 172 -13.84 22.38 -4.22
C ARG A 172 -14.16 22.27 -2.75
N ASP A 173 -14.75 23.32 -2.17
CA ASP A 173 -15.02 23.39 -0.73
C ASP A 173 -16.15 22.45 -0.27
N GLU A 174 -17.02 22.03 -1.19
CA GLU A 174 -18.13 21.10 -0.91
C GLU A 174 -17.81 19.65 -1.32
N THR A 175 -16.59 19.41 -1.84
CA THR A 175 -16.16 18.07 -2.29
C THR A 175 -16.13 17.10 -1.11
N CYS A 176 -16.73 15.92 -1.28
CA CYS A 176 -16.60 14.81 -0.34
C CYS A 176 -15.27 14.08 -0.59
N LEU A 177 -14.46 13.89 0.45
CA LEU A 177 -13.20 13.17 0.38
C LEU A 177 -13.45 11.69 0.66
N LEU A 178 -13.01 10.82 -0.24
CA LEU A 178 -13.10 9.37 -0.09
C LEU A 178 -11.68 8.79 0.06
N PHE A 179 -11.44 8.07 1.14
CA PHE A 179 -10.16 7.39 1.38
C PHE A 179 -10.32 5.91 1.06
N SER A 180 -9.72 5.46 -0.04
CA SER A 180 -9.88 4.08 -0.50
C SER A 180 -8.75 3.16 -0.05
N ALA A 181 -9.13 1.92 0.31
CA ALA A 181 -8.22 0.85 0.63
C ALA A 181 -8.77 -0.49 0.13
N HIS A 182 -7.91 -1.50 0.04
CA HIS A 182 -8.34 -2.84 -0.37
C HIS A 182 -9.34 -3.42 0.64
N SER A 183 -10.49 -3.90 0.17
CA SER A 183 -11.47 -4.57 1.02
C SER A 183 -10.91 -5.89 1.57
N LEU A 184 -11.32 -6.25 2.77
CA LEU A 184 -10.98 -7.52 3.40
C LEU A 184 -12.28 -8.26 3.80
N PRO A 185 -12.25 -9.60 3.89
CA PRO A 185 -13.32 -10.34 4.57
C PRO A 185 -13.49 -9.82 6.00
N LEU A 186 -14.74 -9.62 6.45
CA LEU A 186 -15.02 -9.09 7.79
C LEU A 186 -14.33 -9.92 8.89
N ALA A 187 -14.36 -11.26 8.78
CA ALA A 187 -13.69 -12.14 9.73
C ALA A 187 -12.18 -11.89 9.84
N SER A 188 -11.52 -11.47 8.77
CA SER A 188 -10.11 -11.09 8.78
C SER A 188 -9.89 -9.69 9.33
N ALA A 189 -10.77 -8.75 8.98
CA ALA A 189 -10.72 -7.37 9.47
C ALA A 189 -10.89 -7.30 10.99
N ASP A 190 -11.81 -8.10 11.55
CA ASP A 190 -12.09 -8.16 12.99
C ASP A 190 -10.93 -8.69 13.84
N THR A 191 -9.92 -9.31 13.22
CA THR A 191 -8.77 -9.92 13.92
C THR A 191 -7.47 -9.14 13.76
N CYS A 192 -7.50 -7.95 13.18
CA CYS A 192 -6.32 -7.14 12.92
C CYS A 192 -6.59 -5.63 13.10
N ALA A 193 -5.53 -4.83 13.09
CA ALA A 193 -5.65 -3.38 13.26
C ALA A 193 -5.93 -2.62 11.95
N TYR A 194 -6.17 -3.31 10.84
CA TYR A 194 -6.23 -2.74 9.50
C TYR A 194 -7.21 -1.58 9.36
N VAL A 195 -8.44 -1.78 9.83
CA VAL A 195 -9.51 -0.77 9.72
C VAL A 195 -9.20 0.45 10.57
N ASP A 196 -8.74 0.24 11.80
CA ASP A 196 -8.38 1.33 12.71
C ASP A 196 -7.21 2.17 12.17
N GLU A 197 -6.18 1.50 11.64
CA GLU A 197 -5.01 2.16 11.07
C GLU A 197 -5.35 2.96 9.79
N ILE A 198 -6.24 2.44 8.94
CA ILE A 198 -6.71 3.17 7.74
C ILE A 198 -7.56 4.38 8.14
N ASN A 199 -8.47 4.23 9.10
CA ASN A 199 -9.27 5.35 9.60
C ASN A 199 -8.40 6.43 10.23
N GLU A 200 -7.36 6.05 10.98
CA GLU A 200 -6.43 7.02 11.58
C GLU A 200 -5.61 7.75 10.52
N ALA A 201 -5.08 7.05 9.52
CA ALA A 201 -4.38 7.68 8.40
C ALA A 201 -5.30 8.64 7.62
N ALA A 202 -6.52 8.21 7.32
CA ALA A 202 -7.53 9.03 6.65
C ALA A 202 -7.86 10.29 7.46
N ARG A 203 -8.07 10.16 8.78
CA ARG A 203 -8.30 11.29 9.70
C ARG A 203 -7.15 12.27 9.67
N LEU A 204 -5.91 11.77 9.79
CA LEU A 204 -4.70 12.60 9.77
C LEU A 204 -4.54 13.36 8.45
N ILE A 205 -4.83 12.72 7.32
CA ILE A 205 -4.78 13.37 6.00
C ILE A 205 -5.91 14.41 5.87
N ALA A 206 -7.15 14.04 6.26
CA ALA A 206 -8.30 14.93 6.20
C ALA A 206 -8.09 16.21 7.02
N GLU A 207 -7.55 16.11 8.23
CA GLU A 207 -7.23 17.27 9.08
C GLU A 207 -6.18 18.19 8.45
N ARG A 208 -5.23 17.65 7.68
CA ARG A 208 -4.23 18.45 6.98
C ARG A 208 -4.79 19.13 5.75
N VAL A 209 -5.66 18.46 5.01
CA VAL A 209 -6.31 19.03 3.82
C VAL A 209 -7.33 20.08 4.23
N SER A 210 -8.06 19.82 5.31
CA SER A 210 -9.20 20.61 5.78
C SER A 210 -9.09 20.92 7.27
N PRO A 211 -8.13 21.77 7.70
CA PRO A 211 -7.90 22.08 9.12
C PRO A 211 -9.12 22.68 9.85
N GLN A 212 -10.05 23.25 9.11
CA GLN A 212 -11.28 23.83 9.66
C GLN A 212 -12.48 22.87 9.57
N GLY A 213 -12.28 21.64 9.06
CA GLY A 213 -13.30 20.60 8.97
C GLY A 213 -14.37 20.88 7.90
N GLN A 214 -14.07 21.68 6.86
CA GLN A 214 -15.03 22.02 5.80
C GLN A 214 -15.40 20.85 4.90
N HIS A 215 -14.48 19.88 4.70
CA HIS A 215 -14.77 18.71 3.89
C HIS A 215 -15.35 17.56 4.73
N ARG A 216 -16.45 17.00 4.27
CA ARG A 216 -16.89 15.68 4.71
C ARG A 216 -15.92 14.63 4.17
N TRP A 217 -15.56 13.63 4.95
CA TRP A 217 -14.72 12.54 4.51
C TRP A 217 -15.21 11.18 5.02
N GLU A 218 -14.88 10.12 4.29
CA GLU A 218 -15.26 8.75 4.59
C GLU A 218 -14.19 7.77 4.09
N VAL A 219 -14.07 6.62 4.77
CA VAL A 219 -13.29 5.48 4.26
C VAL A 219 -14.18 4.60 3.41
N VAL A 220 -13.68 4.20 2.26
CA VAL A 220 -14.35 3.31 1.30
C VAL A 220 -13.42 2.19 0.89
N TRP A 221 -13.98 1.12 0.34
CA TRP A 221 -13.21 -0.09 0.03
C TRP A 221 -13.27 -0.39 -1.46
N GLN A 222 -12.22 -1.06 -1.96
CA GLN A 222 -12.11 -1.46 -3.37
C GLN A 222 -11.56 -2.88 -3.51
N SER A 223 -11.48 -3.39 -4.73
CA SER A 223 -10.79 -4.62 -5.10
C SER A 223 -11.30 -5.89 -4.40
N ARG A 224 -12.60 -5.96 -4.06
CA ARG A 224 -13.19 -7.17 -3.50
C ARG A 224 -12.99 -8.34 -4.45
N SER A 225 -12.29 -9.38 -4.02
CA SER A 225 -11.83 -10.49 -4.87
C SER A 225 -12.36 -11.87 -4.46
N GLY A 226 -13.16 -11.97 -3.41
CA GLY A 226 -13.61 -13.27 -2.89
C GLY A 226 -15.03 -13.65 -3.31
N SER A 227 -15.48 -14.82 -2.81
CA SER A 227 -16.84 -15.33 -3.00
C SER A 227 -17.89 -14.29 -2.58
N PRO A 228 -18.99 -14.13 -3.35
CA PRO A 228 -20.09 -13.24 -2.99
C PRO A 228 -20.79 -13.63 -1.67
N HIS A 229 -20.63 -14.88 -1.22
CA HIS A 229 -21.22 -15.37 0.03
C HIS A 229 -20.41 -15.03 1.28
N VAL A 230 -19.17 -14.60 1.12
CA VAL A 230 -18.33 -14.13 2.24
C VAL A 230 -18.56 -12.64 2.42
N PRO A 231 -18.95 -12.15 3.61
CA PRO A 231 -19.11 -10.73 3.87
C PRO A 231 -17.74 -10.03 3.91
N TRP A 232 -17.65 -8.89 3.22
CA TRP A 232 -16.46 -8.05 3.10
C TRP A 232 -16.70 -6.67 3.68
N LEU A 233 -15.64 -5.91 3.89
CA LEU A 233 -15.72 -4.50 4.28
C LEU A 233 -16.49 -3.70 3.22
N VAL A 234 -17.37 -2.82 3.70
CA VAL A 234 -18.24 -1.94 2.89
C VAL A 234 -18.23 -0.52 3.48
N PRO A 235 -18.59 0.53 2.73
CA PRO A 235 -19.11 0.50 1.34
C PRO A 235 -18.01 0.32 0.31
N ASP A 236 -18.32 -0.28 -0.84
CA ASP A 236 -17.48 -0.22 -2.03
C ASP A 236 -17.41 1.23 -2.54
N VAL A 237 -16.25 1.63 -3.11
CA VAL A 237 -16.04 3.00 -3.59
C VAL A 237 -17.04 3.40 -4.66
N GLY A 238 -17.35 2.51 -5.60
CA GLY A 238 -18.32 2.77 -6.65
C GLY A 238 -19.75 2.86 -6.12
N ASP A 239 -20.14 1.92 -5.25
CA ASP A 239 -21.48 1.95 -4.62
C ASP A 239 -21.65 3.21 -3.77
N ARG A 240 -20.60 3.65 -3.09
CA ARG A 240 -20.64 4.89 -2.30
C ARG A 240 -20.78 6.14 -3.18
N ILE A 241 -20.13 6.17 -4.34
CA ILE A 241 -20.32 7.27 -5.32
C ILE A 241 -21.78 7.34 -5.78
N ASP A 242 -22.41 6.19 -6.10
CA ASP A 242 -23.82 6.15 -6.48
C ASP A 242 -24.76 6.68 -5.36
N GLU A 243 -24.50 6.28 -4.10
CA GLU A 243 -25.25 6.78 -2.94
C GLU A 243 -25.06 8.29 -2.74
N LEU A 244 -23.83 8.80 -2.84
CA LEU A 244 -23.53 10.23 -2.69
C LEU A 244 -24.20 11.06 -3.79
N ALA A 245 -24.25 10.57 -5.02
CA ALA A 245 -24.98 11.19 -6.11
C ALA A 245 -26.48 11.30 -5.79
N GLY A 246 -27.06 10.22 -5.25
CA GLY A 246 -28.46 10.21 -4.78
C GLY A 246 -28.73 11.21 -3.64
N LEU A 247 -27.72 11.58 -2.87
CA LEU A 247 -27.79 12.60 -1.81
C LEU A 247 -27.51 14.02 -2.32
N GLY A 248 -27.26 14.20 -3.62
CA GLY A 248 -27.02 15.49 -4.24
C GLY A 248 -25.58 16.00 -4.16
N VAL A 249 -24.62 15.15 -3.79
CA VAL A 249 -23.18 15.50 -3.81
C VAL A 249 -22.74 15.65 -5.27
N GLN A 250 -22.08 16.77 -5.57
CA GLN A 250 -21.69 17.12 -6.94
C GLN A 250 -20.22 16.83 -7.26
N ALA A 251 -19.39 16.62 -6.24
CA ALA A 251 -17.97 16.35 -6.42
C ALA A 251 -17.43 15.39 -5.36
N VAL A 252 -16.56 14.49 -5.80
CA VAL A 252 -15.77 13.60 -4.92
C VAL A 252 -14.30 13.67 -5.28
N ALA A 253 -13.44 13.57 -4.27
CA ALA A 253 -12.00 13.40 -4.44
C ALA A 253 -11.55 12.13 -3.71
N VAL A 254 -10.94 11.19 -4.45
CA VAL A 254 -10.52 9.89 -3.91
C VAL A 254 -9.01 9.90 -3.62
N SER A 255 -8.62 9.56 -2.40
CA SER A 255 -7.24 9.30 -2.00
C SER A 255 -7.02 7.81 -1.82
N PRO A 256 -6.10 7.16 -2.56
CA PRO A 256 -5.82 5.73 -2.43
C PRO A 256 -4.94 5.45 -1.20
N VAL A 257 -5.43 5.80 -0.01
CA VAL A 257 -4.67 5.75 1.25
C VAL A 257 -4.13 4.35 1.56
N GLY A 258 -4.85 3.30 1.14
CA GLY A 258 -4.45 1.91 1.28
C GLY A 258 -3.28 1.48 0.38
N PHE A 259 -2.90 2.32 -0.58
CA PHE A 259 -1.92 2.01 -1.63
C PHE A 259 -0.88 3.13 -1.76
N PRO A 260 0.14 3.16 -0.90
CA PRO A 260 1.18 4.20 -1.01
C PRO A 260 2.02 4.07 -2.28
N VAL A 261 2.12 2.87 -2.86
CA VAL A 261 2.76 2.61 -4.16
C VAL A 261 1.71 2.29 -5.20
N GLY A 262 1.76 2.99 -6.33
CA GLY A 262 0.82 2.82 -7.43
C GLY A 262 0.90 1.42 -8.04
N ASN A 263 -0.26 0.86 -8.36
CA ASN A 263 -0.41 -0.46 -8.95
C ASN A 263 -1.63 -0.51 -9.88
N PHE A 264 -1.85 -1.65 -10.51
CA PHE A 264 -2.93 -1.83 -11.47
C PHE A 264 -4.34 -1.70 -10.84
N GLU A 265 -4.53 -2.15 -9.59
CA GLU A 265 -5.84 -2.07 -8.92
C GLU A 265 -6.23 -0.61 -8.67
N VAL A 266 -5.29 0.26 -8.28
CA VAL A 266 -5.54 1.70 -8.12
C VAL A 266 -6.00 2.31 -9.46
N GLU A 267 -5.29 1.99 -10.56
CA GLU A 267 -5.65 2.53 -11.88
C GLU A 267 -6.99 1.99 -12.38
N TRP A 268 -7.26 0.70 -12.19
CA TRP A 268 -8.50 0.10 -12.67
C TRP A 268 -9.70 0.53 -11.85
N ASP A 269 -9.65 0.30 -10.54
CA ASP A 269 -10.81 0.52 -9.68
C ASP A 269 -11.14 2.01 -9.55
N LEU A 270 -10.13 2.90 -9.54
CA LEU A 270 -10.35 4.32 -9.32
C LEU A 270 -10.40 5.14 -10.62
N ASP A 271 -9.40 4.98 -11.52
CA ASP A 271 -9.32 5.81 -12.73
C ASP A 271 -10.29 5.32 -13.83
N VAL A 272 -10.77 4.06 -13.74
CA VAL A 272 -11.75 3.51 -14.69
C VAL A 272 -13.12 3.35 -14.05
N GLU A 273 -13.27 2.43 -13.08
CA GLU A 273 -14.60 2.05 -12.56
C GLU A 273 -15.24 3.19 -11.74
N ALA A 274 -14.54 3.73 -10.74
CA ALA A 274 -15.07 4.82 -9.91
C ALA A 274 -15.29 6.11 -10.71
N ALA A 275 -14.36 6.47 -11.60
CA ALA A 275 -14.48 7.63 -12.47
C ALA A 275 -15.68 7.51 -13.43
N GLN A 276 -15.91 6.32 -14.01
CA GLN A 276 -17.09 6.07 -14.87
C GLN A 276 -18.40 6.17 -14.09
N ARG A 277 -18.46 5.66 -12.85
CA ARG A 277 -19.65 5.79 -12.00
C ARG A 277 -19.94 7.26 -11.68
N ALA A 278 -18.94 8.04 -11.30
CA ALA A 278 -19.12 9.47 -11.07
C ALA A 278 -19.61 10.20 -12.32
N ALA A 279 -19.01 9.90 -13.48
CA ALA A 279 -19.41 10.47 -14.77
C ALA A 279 -20.86 10.13 -15.17
N ALA A 280 -21.33 8.90 -14.87
CA ALA A 280 -22.71 8.48 -15.13
C ALA A 280 -23.74 9.33 -14.36
N HIS A 281 -23.36 9.89 -13.22
CA HIS A 281 -24.18 10.81 -12.42
C HIS A 281 -23.92 12.29 -12.70
N GLY A 282 -23.02 12.63 -13.64
CA GLY A 282 -22.59 14.02 -13.88
C GLY A 282 -21.80 14.62 -12.71
N MET A 283 -21.27 13.77 -11.81
CA MET A 283 -20.51 14.17 -10.66
C MET A 283 -19.04 14.46 -11.06
N SER A 284 -18.47 15.54 -10.57
CA SER A 284 -17.06 15.84 -10.74
C SER A 284 -16.20 14.87 -9.90
N PHE A 285 -15.17 14.32 -10.51
CA PHE A 285 -14.31 13.30 -9.91
C PHE A 285 -12.84 13.71 -9.99
N ALA A 286 -12.12 13.57 -8.88
CA ALA A 286 -10.67 13.71 -8.83
C ALA A 286 -10.06 12.52 -8.06
N ARG A 287 -8.87 12.09 -8.46
CA ARG A 287 -8.10 11.05 -7.76
C ARG A 287 -6.72 11.60 -7.42
N ALA A 288 -6.36 11.55 -6.13
CA ALA A 288 -5.03 11.88 -5.65
C ALA A 288 -4.02 10.83 -6.11
N ASP A 289 -2.84 11.24 -6.59
CA ASP A 289 -1.79 10.27 -6.94
C ASP A 289 -1.28 9.55 -5.69
N THR A 290 -0.60 8.42 -5.91
CA THR A 290 0.12 7.70 -4.86
C THR A 290 1.39 8.45 -4.45
N ILE A 291 1.95 8.10 -3.29
CA ILE A 291 3.03 8.88 -2.68
C ILE A 291 4.45 8.34 -2.97
N ASP A 292 4.54 7.23 -3.68
CA ASP A 292 5.80 6.51 -3.94
C ASP A 292 6.88 7.34 -4.68
N GLN A 293 6.47 8.39 -5.41
CA GLN A 293 7.39 9.28 -6.10
C GLN A 293 7.75 10.55 -5.30
N ASP A 294 7.16 10.74 -4.14
CA ASP A 294 7.49 11.87 -3.28
C ASP A 294 8.81 11.60 -2.53
N PRO A 295 9.80 12.51 -2.57
CA PRO A 295 11.08 12.30 -1.91
C PRO A 295 10.97 12.09 -0.39
N ARG A 296 9.92 12.64 0.25
CA ARG A 296 9.66 12.45 1.68
C ARG A 296 9.29 10.99 1.99
N PHE A 297 8.71 10.26 1.02
CA PHE A 297 8.39 8.85 1.20
C PHE A 297 9.66 7.98 1.19
N ALA A 298 10.60 8.25 0.30
CA ALA A 298 11.91 7.58 0.32
C ALA A 298 12.71 7.95 1.60
N ALA A 299 12.68 9.21 2.02
CA ALA A 299 13.31 9.67 3.25
C ALA A 299 12.71 8.95 4.48
N MET A 300 11.40 8.77 4.55
CA MET A 300 10.70 8.01 5.61
C MET A 300 11.23 6.57 5.72
N ILE A 301 11.46 5.88 4.60
CA ILE A 301 11.99 4.51 4.64
C ILE A 301 13.37 4.48 5.31
N VAL A 302 14.20 5.48 5.01
CA VAL A 302 15.51 5.63 5.65
C VAL A 302 15.38 6.06 7.12
N ASP A 303 14.41 6.92 7.45
CA ASP A 303 14.12 7.29 8.84
C ASP A 303 13.73 6.07 9.69
N LEU A 304 12.87 5.19 9.17
CA LEU A 304 12.49 3.95 9.83
C LEU A 304 13.69 3.01 10.05
N LEU A 305 14.60 2.93 9.08
CA LEU A 305 15.83 2.16 9.20
C LEU A 305 16.74 2.73 10.30
N VAL A 306 16.96 4.05 10.29
CA VAL A 306 17.77 4.76 11.30
C VAL A 306 17.13 4.65 12.68
N GLU A 307 15.81 4.82 12.77
CA GLU A 307 15.05 4.64 14.02
C GLU A 307 15.28 3.25 14.60
N HIS A 308 15.15 2.20 13.78
CA HIS A 308 15.35 0.81 14.20
C HIS A 308 16.79 0.55 14.69
N CYS A 309 17.77 1.15 14.03
CA CYS A 309 19.20 0.98 14.34
C CYS A 309 19.71 1.90 15.46
N THR A 310 18.88 2.76 16.03
CA THR A 310 19.27 3.74 17.06
C THR A 310 18.60 3.42 18.38
N SER A 311 19.39 3.03 19.37
CA SER A 311 18.87 2.78 20.72
C SER A 311 18.26 4.05 21.34
N GLY A 312 17.03 3.94 21.84
CA GLY A 312 16.31 5.06 22.44
C GLY A 312 15.83 6.11 21.44
N ALA A 313 15.77 5.80 20.15
CA ALA A 313 15.14 6.66 19.17
C ALA A 313 13.65 6.87 19.52
N THR A 314 13.17 8.10 19.32
CA THR A 314 11.74 8.39 19.45
C THR A 314 11.10 8.19 18.07
N PRO A 315 10.14 7.25 17.94
CA PRO A 315 9.47 7.01 16.68
C PRO A 315 8.69 8.23 16.19
N ALA A 316 8.79 8.52 14.90
CA ALA A 316 7.99 9.56 14.27
C ALA A 316 6.59 9.02 13.97
N ALA A 317 5.60 9.37 14.79
CA ALA A 317 4.21 8.97 14.67
C ALA A 317 3.30 10.16 15.01
N LEU A 318 2.30 10.41 14.16
CA LEU A 318 1.35 11.52 14.30
C LEU A 318 0.02 11.07 14.90
N GLY A 319 -0.23 9.77 14.88
CA GLY A 319 -1.50 9.17 15.25
C GLY A 319 -1.70 9.00 16.75
N ASN A 320 -2.94 8.68 17.10
CA ASN A 320 -3.37 8.45 18.48
C ASN A 320 -3.39 6.96 18.87
N LEU A 321 -3.12 6.06 17.91
CA LEU A 321 -3.14 4.60 18.15
C LEU A 321 -1.85 4.07 18.81
N GLY A 322 -0.86 4.95 19.00
CA GLY A 322 0.47 4.56 19.42
C GLY A 322 1.32 3.97 18.30
N VAL A 323 2.60 3.82 18.56
CA VAL A 323 3.56 3.30 17.56
C VAL A 323 3.31 1.81 17.33
N ALA A 324 3.08 1.44 16.07
CA ALA A 324 2.93 0.04 15.70
C ALA A 324 4.25 -0.72 15.92
N PRO A 325 4.23 -1.93 16.53
CA PRO A 325 5.44 -2.68 16.81
C PRO A 325 6.09 -3.24 15.54
N ALA A 326 7.42 -3.26 15.47
CA ALA A 326 8.15 -3.94 14.41
C ALA A 326 7.96 -5.47 14.48
N ALA A 327 8.04 -6.04 15.68
CA ALA A 327 7.76 -7.45 15.94
C ALA A 327 6.33 -7.64 16.44
N CYS A 328 5.59 -8.54 15.81
CA CYS A 328 4.23 -8.90 16.22
C CYS A 328 4.21 -10.27 16.92
N PRO A 329 3.29 -10.48 17.88
CA PRO A 329 3.05 -11.81 18.44
C PRO A 329 2.69 -12.82 17.32
N SER A 330 2.96 -14.10 17.56
CA SER A 330 2.69 -15.16 16.57
C SER A 330 1.21 -15.29 16.18
N HIS A 331 0.30 -14.85 17.04
CA HIS A 331 -1.15 -14.84 16.80
C HIS A 331 -1.67 -13.53 16.20
N CYS A 332 -0.79 -12.56 15.93
CA CYS A 332 -1.20 -11.31 15.27
C CYS A 332 -1.62 -11.58 13.82
N CYS A 333 -2.76 -11.01 13.42
CA CYS A 333 -3.30 -11.13 12.07
C CYS A 333 -3.35 -12.59 11.58
N PRO A 334 -4.18 -13.46 12.21
CA PRO A 334 -4.27 -14.87 11.82
C PRO A 334 -4.74 -15.01 10.36
N PRO A 335 -4.44 -16.14 9.69
CA PRO A 335 -4.98 -16.43 8.37
C PRO A 335 -6.51 -16.43 8.41
N PRO A 336 -7.18 -16.08 7.31
CA PRO A 336 -8.62 -16.19 7.21
C PRO A 336 -9.06 -17.66 7.44
N PRO A 337 -10.22 -17.87 8.07
CA PRO A 337 -10.76 -19.20 8.36
C PRO A 337 -11.10 -20.01 7.11
#